data_1ea3f19895d145afac865394a4357cc8
#
_entry.id   1ea3f19895d145afac865394a4357cc8
#
_cell.length_a   1.000
_cell.length_b   1.000
_cell.length_c   1.000
_cell.angle_alpha   90.00
_cell.angle_beta   90.00
_cell.angle_gamma   90.00
#
_symmetry.space_group_name_H-M   'P 1'
#
loop_
_entity.id
_entity.type
_entity.pdbx_description
1 polymer ?
#
loop_
_entity_poly.entity_id
_entity_poly.type
_entity_poly.pdbx_seq_one_letter_code
_entity_poly.pdbx_strand_id
1 'polypeptide(L)'
;LSWDSKDEIGQLVRQYNFMVKELEKSADILAQNEKESAWKEMAKQVAHEIKNPLTPMKLNVQLFERTLKTEEPLVKDRVKAFSDSIIEQIDTLSDIASAFSDFAKMPMSKKERLDLSKVTQNTINFFNTANIVFEKPTKPRYIYADRGQIIRILNNLLNNAIESVPENKTPLITVNMKVINDCVKLSISDNGDGVPTALHKK
;
A
#
# COMPACT_ATOMS: atom_id res chain seq x y z
N LEU A 1 24.74 4.65 28.19
CA LEU A 1 26.01 4.51 28.92
C LEU A 1 25.73 4.51 30.42
N SER A 2 26.28 3.58 31.19
CA SER A 2 26.21 3.56 32.65
C SER A 2 27.60 3.93 33.21
N TRP A 3 27.68 5.01 33.97
CA TRP A 3 28.87 5.47 34.67
C TRP A 3 28.44 6.15 35.97
N ASP A 4 28.74 5.54 37.09
CA ASP A 4 28.19 5.89 38.41
C ASP A 4 29.15 6.71 39.28
N SER A 5 30.09 7.48 38.65
CA SER A 5 30.98 8.36 39.35
C SER A 5 30.41 9.78 39.54
N LYS A 6 30.80 10.45 40.64
CA LYS A 6 30.40 11.86 40.92
C LYS A 6 31.40 12.90 40.35
N ASP A 7 32.40 12.45 39.61
CA ASP A 7 33.37 13.26 38.94
C ASP A 7 32.86 13.97 37.67
N GLU A 8 33.68 14.75 37.01
CA GLU A 8 33.36 15.48 35.78
C GLU A 8 32.93 14.55 34.68
N ILE A 9 33.48 13.32 34.60
CA ILE A 9 33.13 12.30 33.62
C ILE A 9 31.73 11.80 33.89
N GLY A 10 31.37 11.54 35.14
CA GLY A 10 30.01 11.16 35.54
C GLY A 10 28.96 12.22 35.19
N GLN A 11 29.32 13.53 35.33
CA GLN A 11 28.46 14.64 34.94
C GLN A 11 28.26 14.68 33.41
N LEU A 12 29.34 14.49 32.65
CA LEU A 12 29.27 14.42 31.17
C LEU A 12 28.41 13.27 30.68
N VAL A 13 28.54 12.09 31.27
CA VAL A 13 27.73 10.90 30.92
C VAL A 13 26.26 11.17 31.23
N ARG A 14 25.92 11.79 32.35
CA ARG A 14 24.52 12.17 32.67
C ARG A 14 23.95 13.14 31.66
N GLN A 15 24.70 14.18 31.28
CA GLN A 15 24.26 15.14 30.25
C GLN A 15 24.10 14.48 28.89
N TYR A 16 25.03 13.62 28.51
CA TYR A 16 24.91 12.85 27.28
C TYR A 16 23.64 11.98 27.26
N ASN A 17 23.40 11.21 28.32
CA ASN A 17 22.22 10.36 28.42
C ASN A 17 20.92 11.19 28.42
N PHE A 18 20.93 12.37 29.04
CA PHE A 18 19.80 13.29 29.00
C PHE A 18 19.54 13.79 27.57
N MET A 19 20.58 14.22 26.84
CA MET A 19 20.44 14.64 25.44
C MET A 19 19.94 13.51 24.53
N VAL A 20 20.45 12.29 24.71
CA VAL A 20 19.97 11.12 23.96
C VAL A 20 18.49 10.89 24.20
N LYS A 21 18.04 10.97 25.45
CA LYS A 21 16.64 10.79 25.83
C LYS A 21 15.72 11.89 25.25
N GLU A 22 16.19 13.13 25.23
CA GLU A 22 15.46 14.25 24.61
C GLU A 22 15.41 14.11 23.08
N LEU A 23 16.47 13.60 22.45
CA LEU A 23 16.47 13.28 21.02
C LEU A 23 15.49 12.17 20.67
N GLU A 24 15.45 11.08 21.46
CA GLU A 24 14.47 10.00 21.30
C GLU A 24 13.04 10.53 21.39
N LYS A 25 12.76 11.35 22.43
CA LYS A 25 11.44 11.96 22.59
C LYS A 25 11.08 12.90 21.44
N SER A 26 12.04 13.69 20.95
CA SER A 26 11.82 14.56 19.79
C SER A 26 11.55 13.76 18.51
N ALA A 27 12.26 12.66 18.30
CA ALA A 27 12.04 11.75 17.18
C ALA A 27 10.64 11.12 17.23
N ASP A 28 10.18 10.70 18.40
CA ASP A 28 8.83 10.16 18.60
C ASP A 28 7.75 11.20 18.29
N ILE A 29 7.92 12.44 18.74
CA ILE A 29 7.00 13.56 18.46
C ILE A 29 6.96 13.84 16.94
N LEU A 30 8.12 13.88 16.29
CA LEU A 30 8.17 14.09 14.84
C LEU A 30 7.46 12.96 14.09
N ALA A 31 7.72 11.71 14.44
CA ALA A 31 7.06 10.56 13.85
C ALA A 31 5.52 10.60 14.05
N GLN A 32 5.07 11.05 15.22
CA GLN A 32 3.65 11.22 15.49
C GLN A 32 3.03 12.34 14.66
N ASN A 33 3.71 13.49 14.52
CA ASN A 33 3.25 14.60 13.70
C ASN A 33 3.20 14.24 12.20
N GLU A 34 4.20 13.52 11.70
CA GLU A 34 4.19 13.00 10.32
C GLU A 34 3.02 12.05 10.09
N LYS A 35 2.75 11.16 11.04
CA LYS A 35 1.60 10.25 10.98
C LYS A 35 0.28 11.03 10.98
N GLU A 36 0.13 12.05 11.82
CA GLU A 36 -1.08 12.89 11.86
C GLU A 36 -1.27 13.68 10.57
N SER A 37 -0.19 14.21 9.99
CA SER A 37 -0.25 14.91 8.71
C SER A 37 -0.66 13.97 7.57
N ALA A 38 -0.04 12.80 7.49
CA ALA A 38 -0.41 11.77 6.51
C ALA A 38 -1.87 11.32 6.67
N TRP A 39 -2.35 11.21 7.92
CA TRP A 39 -3.75 10.88 8.21
C TRP A 39 -4.72 11.94 7.69
N LYS A 40 -4.41 13.23 7.92
CA LYS A 40 -5.25 14.36 7.45
C LYS A 40 -5.34 14.40 5.91
N GLU A 41 -4.21 14.20 5.25
CA GLU A 41 -4.14 14.17 3.79
C GLU A 41 -4.92 12.98 3.22
N MET A 42 -4.73 11.79 3.79
CA MET A 42 -5.46 10.60 3.37
C MET A 42 -6.96 10.68 3.62
N ALA A 43 -7.39 11.23 4.78
CA ALA A 43 -8.80 11.44 5.05
C ALA A 43 -9.47 12.37 4.02
N LYS A 44 -8.76 13.41 3.56
CA LYS A 44 -9.21 14.28 2.47
C LYS A 44 -9.33 13.52 1.15
N GLN A 45 -8.34 12.71 0.82
CA GLN A 45 -8.34 11.90 -0.40
C GLN A 45 -9.49 10.88 -0.38
N VAL A 46 -9.63 10.13 0.71
CA VAL A 46 -10.73 9.15 0.89
C VAL A 46 -12.10 9.81 0.77
N ALA A 47 -12.30 11.01 1.34
CA ALA A 47 -13.53 11.74 1.19
C ALA A 47 -13.84 12.08 -0.29
N HIS A 48 -12.82 12.43 -1.08
CA HIS A 48 -12.97 12.64 -2.52
C HIS A 48 -13.25 11.33 -3.27
N GLU A 49 -12.55 10.28 -2.96
CA GLU A 49 -12.72 8.97 -3.61
C GLU A 49 -14.07 8.34 -3.29
N ILE A 50 -14.62 8.54 -2.08
CA ILE A 50 -16.00 8.13 -1.72
C ILE A 50 -17.03 8.94 -2.50
N LYS A 51 -16.80 10.24 -2.69
CA LYS A 51 -17.74 11.10 -3.43
C LYS A 51 -17.87 10.71 -4.91
N ASN A 52 -16.80 10.19 -5.49
CA ASN A 52 -16.75 9.80 -6.90
C ASN A 52 -17.78 8.71 -7.27
N PRO A 53 -17.89 7.56 -6.58
CA PRO A 53 -18.90 6.56 -6.85
C PRO A 53 -20.30 6.97 -6.36
N LEU A 54 -20.42 7.76 -5.28
CA LEU A 54 -21.71 8.21 -4.78
C LEU A 54 -22.47 9.11 -5.76
N THR A 55 -21.76 9.93 -6.54
CA THR A 55 -22.39 10.84 -7.52
C THR A 55 -23.11 10.09 -8.64
N PRO A 56 -22.48 9.13 -9.36
CA PRO A 56 -23.17 8.33 -10.37
C PRO A 56 -24.25 7.43 -9.77
N MET A 57 -24.05 6.86 -8.56
CA MET A 57 -25.12 6.10 -7.89
C MET A 57 -26.37 6.94 -7.71
N LYS A 58 -26.24 8.13 -7.15
CA LYS A 58 -27.37 9.06 -6.96
C LYS A 58 -28.06 9.40 -8.28
N LEU A 59 -27.28 9.65 -9.33
CA LEU A 59 -27.84 9.97 -10.66
C LEU A 59 -28.58 8.77 -11.25
N ASN A 60 -28.02 7.57 -11.15
CA ASN A 60 -28.64 6.33 -11.62
C ASN A 60 -29.96 6.07 -10.90
N VAL A 61 -30.02 6.24 -9.59
CA VAL A 61 -31.27 6.11 -8.81
C VAL A 61 -32.31 7.13 -9.27
N GLN A 62 -31.92 8.40 -9.46
CA GLN A 62 -32.83 9.45 -9.92
C GLN A 62 -33.37 9.19 -11.33
N LEU A 63 -32.54 8.67 -12.23
CA LEU A 63 -32.93 8.27 -13.56
C LEU A 63 -33.93 7.09 -13.52
N PHE A 64 -33.65 6.10 -12.69
CA PHE A 64 -34.51 4.95 -12.48
C PHE A 64 -35.89 5.36 -11.92
N GLU A 65 -35.93 6.25 -10.91
CA GLU A 65 -37.20 6.80 -10.38
C GLU A 65 -38.02 7.54 -11.44
N ARG A 66 -37.36 8.28 -12.35
CA ARG A 66 -38.05 8.98 -13.46
C ARG A 66 -38.64 7.96 -14.45
N THR A 67 -37.89 6.91 -14.77
CA THR A 67 -38.37 5.85 -15.67
C THR A 67 -39.60 5.13 -15.11
N LEU A 68 -39.63 4.88 -13.79
CA LEU A 68 -40.81 4.33 -13.12
C LEU A 68 -42.07 5.18 -13.21
N LYS A 69 -41.93 6.53 -13.30
CA LYS A 69 -43.04 7.48 -13.39
C LYS A 69 -43.62 7.64 -14.80
N THR A 70 -42.91 7.16 -15.83
CA THR A 70 -43.28 7.35 -17.24
C THR A 70 -44.08 6.21 -17.84
N GLU A 71 -44.58 5.24 -17.05
CA GLU A 71 -45.38 4.09 -17.48
C GLU A 71 -44.76 3.25 -18.62
N GLU A 72 -43.51 3.49 -18.98
CA GLU A 72 -42.80 2.65 -19.94
C GLU A 72 -42.56 1.25 -19.34
N PRO A 73 -42.78 0.17 -20.11
CA PRO A 73 -42.50 -1.17 -19.61
C PRO A 73 -41.01 -1.29 -19.25
N LEU A 74 -40.74 -1.56 -17.97
CA LEU A 74 -39.41 -1.84 -17.49
C LEU A 74 -38.86 -3.09 -18.17
N VAL A 75 -37.99 -2.91 -19.15
CA VAL A 75 -37.31 -4.01 -19.82
C VAL A 75 -36.31 -4.59 -18.81
N LYS A 76 -36.33 -5.92 -18.61
CA LYS A 76 -35.42 -6.64 -17.69
C LYS A 76 -33.97 -6.23 -17.83
N ASP A 77 -33.55 -5.92 -19.05
CA ASP A 77 -32.18 -5.47 -19.35
C ASP A 77 -31.85 -4.11 -18.72
N ARG A 78 -32.81 -3.17 -18.63
CA ARG A 78 -32.60 -1.88 -17.95
C ARG A 78 -32.47 -2.02 -16.42
N VAL A 79 -33.28 -2.89 -15.83
CA VAL A 79 -33.19 -3.20 -14.40
C VAL A 79 -31.86 -3.87 -14.09
N LYS A 80 -31.44 -4.82 -14.94
CA LYS A 80 -30.15 -5.48 -14.80
C LYS A 80 -28.98 -4.50 -14.90
N ALA A 81 -28.94 -3.68 -15.95
CA ALA A 81 -27.90 -2.68 -16.14
C ALA A 81 -27.81 -1.68 -14.97
N PHE A 82 -28.96 -1.27 -14.41
CA PHE A 82 -29.03 -0.42 -13.22
C PHE A 82 -28.42 -1.15 -12.00
N SER A 83 -28.83 -2.40 -11.76
CA SER A 83 -28.33 -3.18 -10.63
C SER A 83 -26.84 -3.43 -10.75
N ASP A 84 -26.35 -3.83 -11.92
CA ASP A 84 -24.94 -4.10 -12.19
C ASP A 84 -24.09 -2.83 -11.92
N SER A 85 -24.56 -1.66 -12.40
CA SER A 85 -23.89 -0.39 -12.16
C SER A 85 -23.85 0.01 -10.67
N ILE A 86 -24.91 -0.24 -9.91
CA ILE A 86 -24.95 0.07 -8.48
C ILE A 86 -24.00 -0.87 -7.71
N ILE A 87 -24.01 -2.17 -8.05
CA ILE A 87 -23.13 -3.14 -7.41
C ILE A 87 -21.66 -2.77 -7.64
N GLU A 88 -21.26 -2.44 -8.87
CA GLU A 88 -19.90 -1.99 -9.19
C GLU A 88 -19.45 -0.79 -8.35
N GLN A 89 -20.34 0.18 -8.13
CA GLN A 89 -20.02 1.34 -7.29
C GLN A 89 -19.92 0.98 -5.79
N ILE A 90 -20.74 0.02 -5.32
CA ILE A 90 -20.66 -0.49 -3.94
C ILE A 90 -19.34 -1.24 -3.72
N ASP A 91 -18.93 -2.06 -4.68
CA ASP A 91 -17.66 -2.79 -4.61
C ASP A 91 -16.48 -1.80 -4.54
N THR A 92 -16.50 -0.76 -5.39
CA THR A 92 -15.51 0.34 -5.34
C THR A 92 -15.46 1.01 -3.96
N LEU A 93 -16.61 1.31 -3.34
CA LEU A 93 -16.68 1.87 -2.00
C LEU A 93 -16.12 0.92 -0.93
N SER A 94 -16.37 -0.37 -1.08
CA SER A 94 -15.85 -1.40 -0.17
C SER A 94 -14.33 -1.48 -0.23
N ASP A 95 -13.76 -1.39 -1.42
CA ASP A 95 -12.31 -1.38 -1.64
C ASP A 95 -11.65 -0.14 -1.01
N ILE A 96 -12.23 1.05 -1.20
CA ILE A 96 -11.77 2.28 -0.58
C ILE A 96 -11.81 2.17 0.95
N ALA A 97 -12.91 1.67 1.51
CA ALA A 97 -13.07 1.49 2.94
C ALA A 97 -12.06 0.49 3.52
N SER A 98 -11.80 -0.60 2.80
CA SER A 98 -10.81 -1.62 3.18
C SER A 98 -9.41 -1.05 3.16
N ALA A 99 -9.02 -0.33 2.11
CA ALA A 99 -7.71 0.33 2.01
C ALA A 99 -7.51 1.36 3.13
N PHE A 100 -8.55 2.14 3.46
CA PHE A 100 -8.51 3.10 4.56
C PHE A 100 -8.39 2.41 5.93
N SER A 101 -9.15 1.33 6.16
CA SER A 101 -9.05 0.54 7.39
C SER A 101 -7.66 -0.04 7.59
N ASP A 102 -7.05 -0.53 6.53
CA ASP A 102 -5.70 -1.07 6.56
C ASP A 102 -4.64 0.00 6.84
N PHE A 103 -4.82 1.21 6.30
CA PHE A 103 -3.98 2.35 6.63
C PHE A 103 -4.16 2.77 8.10
N ALA A 104 -5.40 2.82 8.59
CA ALA A 104 -5.72 3.19 9.96
C ALA A 104 -5.09 2.25 11.00
N LYS A 105 -5.02 0.95 10.68
CA LYS A 105 -4.42 -0.09 11.52
C LYS A 105 -2.90 -0.15 11.45
N MET A 106 -2.25 0.71 10.65
CA MET A 106 -0.80 0.66 10.46
C MET A 106 -0.06 0.87 11.79
N PRO A 107 0.57 -0.18 12.37
CA PRO A 107 1.30 -0.06 13.62
C PRO A 107 2.52 0.84 13.45
N MET A 108 3.05 1.37 14.55
CA MET A 108 4.36 2.04 14.51
C MET A 108 5.39 1.10 13.90
N SER A 109 6.14 1.61 12.93
CA SER A 109 7.15 0.83 12.21
C SER A 109 8.21 0.31 13.17
N LYS A 110 8.35 -1.02 13.24
CA LYS A 110 9.43 -1.69 14.00
C LYS A 110 10.54 -2.08 13.04
N LYS A 111 11.48 -1.16 12.85
CA LYS A 111 12.63 -1.41 11.97
C LYS A 111 13.55 -2.44 12.62
N GLU A 112 13.94 -3.46 11.86
CA GLU A 112 14.91 -4.49 12.24
C GLU A 112 15.86 -4.77 11.08
N ARG A 113 17.01 -5.38 11.39
CA ARG A 113 17.91 -5.87 10.35
C ARG A 113 17.32 -7.14 9.75
N LEU A 114 16.88 -7.07 8.50
CA LEU A 114 16.27 -8.20 7.79
C LEU A 114 17.00 -8.54 6.49
N ASP A 115 16.98 -9.83 6.15
CA ASP A 115 17.45 -10.31 4.84
C ASP A 115 16.33 -10.15 3.82
N LEU A 116 16.43 -9.11 3.00
CA LEU A 116 15.43 -8.79 1.98
C LEU A 116 15.25 -9.94 0.97
N SER A 117 16.35 -10.64 0.63
CA SER A 117 16.30 -11.79 -0.31
C SER A 117 15.43 -12.91 0.23
N LYS A 118 15.55 -13.20 1.55
CA LYS A 118 14.75 -14.23 2.22
C LYS A 118 13.29 -13.81 2.36
N VAL A 119 13.03 -12.54 2.71
CA VAL A 119 11.66 -12.01 2.81
C VAL A 119 10.98 -12.07 1.46
N THR A 120 11.63 -11.60 0.39
CA THR A 120 11.11 -11.66 -0.99
C THR A 120 10.79 -13.09 -1.41
N GLN A 121 11.72 -14.02 -1.22
CA GLN A 121 11.50 -15.44 -1.58
C GLN A 121 10.30 -16.03 -0.82
N ASN A 122 10.21 -15.78 0.49
CA ASN A 122 9.10 -16.28 1.28
C ASN A 122 7.75 -15.68 0.82
N THR A 123 7.71 -14.40 0.49
CA THR A 123 6.49 -13.76 -0.01
C THR A 123 6.08 -14.35 -1.35
N ILE A 124 7.00 -14.53 -2.30
CA ILE A 124 6.72 -15.14 -3.60
C ILE A 124 6.14 -16.55 -3.47
N ASN A 125 6.62 -17.32 -2.51
CA ASN A 125 6.14 -18.71 -2.29
C ASN A 125 4.65 -18.80 -1.90
N PHE A 126 4.00 -17.71 -1.51
CA PHE A 126 2.55 -17.68 -1.28
C PHE A 126 1.74 -17.51 -2.58
N PHE A 127 2.38 -17.08 -3.67
CA PHE A 127 1.72 -16.90 -4.97
C PHE A 127 1.80 -18.16 -5.84
N ASN A 128 1.04 -19.19 -5.47
CA ASN A 128 1.11 -20.51 -6.12
C ASN A 128 0.53 -20.57 -7.55
N THR A 129 -0.20 -19.55 -7.98
CA THR A 129 -0.97 -19.55 -9.25
C THR A 129 -0.28 -18.81 -10.38
N ALA A 130 0.80 -18.07 -10.11
CA ALA A 130 1.50 -17.27 -11.11
C ALA A 130 2.94 -17.78 -11.32
N ASN A 131 3.41 -17.73 -12.58
CA ASN A 131 4.81 -18.00 -12.89
C ASN A 131 5.67 -16.81 -12.45
N ILE A 132 6.16 -16.84 -11.21
CA ILE A 132 7.04 -15.81 -10.67
C ILE A 132 8.48 -16.34 -10.64
N VAL A 133 9.35 -15.74 -11.42
CA VAL A 133 10.79 -16.03 -11.46
C VAL A 133 11.52 -15.02 -10.57
N PHE A 134 12.19 -15.49 -9.52
CA PHE A 134 13.02 -14.64 -8.68
C PHE A 134 14.50 -14.87 -9.00
N GLU A 135 15.14 -13.87 -9.59
CA GLU A 135 16.59 -13.83 -9.79
C GLU A 135 17.26 -13.51 -8.46
N LYS A 136 17.39 -14.56 -7.64
CA LYS A 136 17.94 -14.43 -6.28
C LYS A 136 19.42 -14.04 -6.34
N PRO A 137 19.83 -13.00 -5.58
CA PRO A 137 21.25 -12.65 -5.49
C PRO A 137 22.05 -13.74 -4.79
N THR A 138 23.31 -13.93 -5.22
CA THR A 138 24.22 -14.93 -4.66
C THR A 138 24.57 -14.70 -3.18
N LYS A 139 24.49 -13.44 -2.72
CA LYS A 139 24.74 -13.08 -1.32
C LYS A 139 23.47 -12.51 -0.69
N PRO A 140 23.18 -12.79 0.60
CA PRO A 140 22.07 -12.19 1.33
C PRO A 140 22.14 -10.65 1.26
N ARG A 141 20.98 -9.99 1.16
CA ARG A 141 20.89 -8.52 1.13
C ARG A 141 20.18 -8.03 2.39
N TYR A 142 20.96 -7.48 3.30
CA TYR A 142 20.46 -6.97 4.56
C TYR A 142 20.07 -5.49 4.42
N ILE A 143 18.86 -5.16 4.93
CA ILE A 143 18.37 -3.79 5.07
C ILE A 143 17.86 -3.59 6.49
N TYR A 144 17.68 -2.32 6.89
CA TYR A 144 17.08 -1.97 8.18
C TYR A 144 15.68 -1.42 7.91
N ALA A 145 14.67 -2.26 8.05
CA ALA A 145 13.28 -1.94 7.69
C ALA A 145 12.28 -2.75 8.53
N ASP A 146 11.02 -2.35 8.47
CA ASP A 146 9.91 -3.10 9.07
C ASP A 146 9.51 -4.26 8.14
N ARG A 147 9.59 -5.47 8.67
CA ARG A 147 9.30 -6.69 7.91
C ARG A 147 7.86 -6.73 7.38
N GLY A 148 6.89 -6.31 8.21
CA GLY A 148 5.48 -6.30 7.83
C GLY A 148 5.21 -5.32 6.68
N GLN A 149 5.83 -4.13 6.72
CA GLN A 149 5.73 -3.16 5.64
C GLN A 149 6.34 -3.67 4.33
N ILE A 150 7.51 -4.32 4.38
CA ILE A 150 8.13 -4.91 3.19
C ILE A 150 7.25 -6.00 2.57
N ILE A 151 6.69 -6.90 3.39
CA ILE A 151 5.76 -7.94 2.90
C ILE A 151 4.54 -7.31 2.25
N ARG A 152 3.96 -6.26 2.85
CA ARG A 152 2.80 -5.55 2.30
C ARG A 152 3.10 -4.90 0.95
N ILE A 153 4.26 -4.23 0.81
CA ILE A 153 4.72 -3.66 -0.46
C ILE A 153 4.85 -4.75 -1.52
N LEU A 154 5.50 -5.86 -1.18
CA LEU A 154 5.70 -6.97 -2.11
C LEU A 154 4.36 -7.58 -2.56
N ASN A 155 3.42 -7.81 -1.63
CA ASN A 155 2.10 -8.34 -1.94
C ASN A 155 1.34 -7.40 -2.90
N ASN A 156 1.32 -6.10 -2.63
CA ASN A 156 0.64 -5.13 -3.48
C ASN A 156 1.25 -5.09 -4.89
N LEU A 157 2.58 -5.07 -5.00
CA LEU A 157 3.25 -5.03 -6.30
C LEU A 157 3.08 -6.34 -7.09
N LEU A 158 3.11 -7.49 -6.41
CA LEU A 158 2.91 -8.80 -7.04
C LEU A 158 1.46 -8.97 -7.50
N ASN A 159 0.47 -8.59 -6.68
CA ASN A 159 -0.94 -8.60 -7.09
C ASN A 159 -1.17 -7.69 -8.29
N ASN A 160 -0.69 -6.46 -8.26
CA ASN A 160 -0.81 -5.55 -9.40
C ASN A 160 -0.19 -6.14 -10.68
N ALA A 161 0.99 -6.79 -10.55
CA ALA A 161 1.66 -7.44 -11.67
C ALA A 161 0.83 -8.63 -12.22
N ILE A 162 0.15 -9.40 -11.37
CA ILE A 162 -0.72 -10.51 -11.78
C ILE A 162 -1.98 -9.96 -12.46
N GLU A 163 -2.63 -8.97 -11.85
CA GLU A 163 -3.88 -8.37 -12.33
C GLU A 163 -3.71 -7.58 -13.63
N SER A 164 -2.48 -7.08 -13.92
CA SER A 164 -2.18 -6.37 -15.17
C SER A 164 -2.16 -7.27 -16.40
N VAL A 165 -2.09 -8.60 -16.21
CA VAL A 165 -2.01 -9.56 -17.29
C VAL A 165 -3.42 -9.97 -17.72
N PRO A 166 -3.78 -9.80 -19.01
CA PRO A 166 -5.09 -10.21 -19.51
C PRO A 166 -5.38 -11.70 -19.30
N GLU A 167 -6.64 -12.08 -19.09
CA GLU A 167 -7.07 -13.46 -18.82
C GLU A 167 -6.64 -14.48 -19.91
N ASN A 168 -6.43 -14.02 -21.14
CA ASN A 168 -6.00 -14.86 -22.26
C ASN A 168 -4.49 -15.15 -22.27
N LYS A 169 -3.72 -14.59 -21.32
CA LYS A 169 -2.27 -14.79 -21.18
C LYS A 169 -1.95 -15.41 -19.83
N THR A 170 -0.91 -16.24 -19.79
CA THR A 170 -0.39 -16.73 -18.51
C THR A 170 0.51 -15.64 -17.91
N PRO A 171 0.27 -15.22 -16.64
CA PRO A 171 1.13 -14.28 -15.97
C PRO A 171 2.58 -14.78 -15.90
N LEU A 172 3.52 -13.98 -16.38
CA LEU A 172 4.96 -14.19 -16.25
C LEU A 172 5.57 -12.98 -15.55
N ILE A 173 5.98 -13.17 -14.31
CA ILE A 173 6.49 -12.10 -13.45
C ILE A 173 7.95 -12.38 -13.12
N THR A 174 8.81 -11.40 -13.34
CA THR A 174 10.22 -11.48 -13.00
C THR A 174 10.53 -10.52 -11.87
N VAL A 175 11.07 -11.05 -10.78
CA VAL A 175 11.56 -10.27 -9.64
C VAL A 175 13.08 -10.28 -9.66
N ASN A 176 13.69 -9.10 -9.70
CA ASN A 176 15.15 -8.94 -9.76
C ASN A 176 15.64 -8.05 -8.61
N MET A 177 16.80 -8.39 -8.05
CA MET A 177 17.38 -7.66 -6.94
C MET A 177 18.84 -7.32 -7.22
N LYS A 178 19.16 -6.02 -7.30
CA LYS A 178 20.52 -5.50 -7.58
C LYS A 178 20.94 -4.51 -6.50
N VAL A 179 22.24 -4.40 -6.28
CA VAL A 179 22.82 -3.34 -5.44
C VAL A 179 23.36 -2.25 -6.34
N ILE A 180 22.95 -1.02 -6.08
CA ILE A 180 23.37 0.18 -6.82
C ILE A 180 23.67 1.25 -5.76
N ASN A 181 24.91 1.75 -5.73
CA ASN A 181 25.33 2.82 -4.82
C ASN A 181 24.87 2.60 -3.35
N ASP A 182 25.24 1.44 -2.77
CA ASP A 182 24.87 1.02 -1.40
C ASP A 182 23.36 0.88 -1.12
N CYS A 183 22.51 1.03 -2.15
CA CYS A 183 21.08 0.78 -2.06
C CYS A 183 20.74 -0.56 -2.70
N VAL A 184 19.74 -1.25 -2.14
CA VAL A 184 19.17 -2.45 -2.75
C VAL A 184 18.00 -2.02 -3.63
N LYS A 185 18.14 -2.22 -4.94
CA LYS A 185 17.05 -2.02 -5.91
C LYS A 185 16.35 -3.36 -6.14
N LEU A 186 15.06 -3.43 -5.78
CA LEU A 186 14.15 -4.51 -6.14
C LEU A 186 13.31 -4.05 -7.34
N SER A 187 13.24 -4.88 -8.37
CA SER A 187 12.44 -4.62 -9.58
C SER A 187 11.49 -5.77 -9.80
N ILE A 188 10.24 -5.46 -10.10
CA ILE A 188 9.19 -6.42 -10.48
C ILE A 188 8.77 -6.03 -11.90
N SER A 189 8.78 -7.01 -12.80
CA SER A 189 8.37 -6.85 -14.20
C SER A 189 7.35 -7.91 -14.54
N ASP A 190 6.32 -7.54 -15.25
CA ASP A 190 5.24 -8.40 -15.72
C ASP A 190 5.15 -8.39 -17.26
N ASN A 191 4.32 -9.27 -17.81
CA ASN A 191 4.00 -9.35 -19.23
C ASN A 191 2.59 -8.80 -19.54
N GLY A 192 2.07 -7.93 -18.69
CA GLY A 192 0.79 -7.24 -18.86
C GLY A 192 0.82 -6.16 -19.93
N ASP A 193 -0.32 -5.49 -20.11
CA ASP A 193 -0.48 -4.45 -21.15
C ASP A 193 0.15 -3.10 -20.74
N GLY A 194 0.70 -3.01 -19.52
CA GLY A 194 1.37 -1.82 -19.00
C GLY A 194 0.39 -0.69 -18.63
N VAL A 195 0.96 0.43 -18.15
CA VAL A 195 0.18 1.62 -17.77
C VAL A 195 -0.01 2.53 -18.98
N PRO A 196 -1.25 2.96 -19.31
CA PRO A 196 -1.51 3.89 -20.39
C PRO A 196 -0.68 5.17 -20.26
N THR A 197 -0.13 5.66 -21.38
CA THR A 197 0.76 6.84 -21.43
C THR A 197 0.13 8.10 -20.81
N ALA A 198 -1.19 8.22 -20.83
CA ALA A 198 -1.94 9.31 -20.22
C ALA A 198 -1.82 9.34 -18.67
N LEU A 199 -1.50 8.20 -18.05
CA LEU A 199 -1.36 8.06 -16.60
C LEU A 199 0.10 8.15 -16.11
N HIS A 200 1.09 8.22 -17.02
CA HIS A 200 2.50 8.32 -16.67
C HIS A 200 2.90 9.67 -16.03
N LYS A 201 2.01 10.68 -16.03
CA LYS A 201 2.29 12.05 -15.56
C LYS A 201 1.59 12.40 -14.24
N LYS A 202 1.23 11.42 -13.44
CA LYS A 202 0.66 11.67 -12.11
C LYS A 202 1.56 11.16 -11.01
#